data_d3b44ae5d1abf5e0d288740211e49317
#
_entry.id   d3b44ae5d1abf5e0d288740211e49317
#
_cell.length_a   1.000
_cell.length_b   1.000
_cell.length_c   1.000
_cell.angle_alpha   90.00
_cell.angle_beta   90.00
_cell.angle_gamma   90.00
#
_symmetry.space_group_name_H-M   'P 1'
#
loop_
_entity.id
_entity.type
_entity.pdbx_description
1 polymer ?
#
loop_
_entity_poly.entity_id
_entity_poly.type
_entity_poly.pdbx_seq_one_letter_code
_entity_poly.pdbx_strand_id
1 'polypeptide(L)'
;MITMRSAWKRTPTHWNEWHHIVEQCQIKRSGFAAETIQNVNNVINISKETHRLISGIYSSVPDPLVFGIDTHGMILRNWLTNQSFQVQNQIGLKILKYFGVLR
;
A
#
# COMPACT_ATOMS: atom_id res chain seq x y z
N MET A 1 20.19 3.62 4.12
CA MET A 1 18.81 3.41 3.68
C MET A 1 18.53 4.28 2.46
N ILE A 2 18.08 3.66 1.37
CA ILE A 2 17.80 4.38 0.12
C ILE A 2 16.41 5.00 0.21
N THR A 3 16.31 6.31 -0.03
CA THR A 3 15.03 7.01 -0.02
C THR A 3 14.28 6.80 -1.32
N MET A 4 12.98 7.07 -1.32
CA MET A 4 12.15 7.01 -2.52
C MET A 4 12.67 7.97 -3.60
N ARG A 5 13.24 9.11 -3.22
CA ARG A 5 13.83 10.07 -4.15
C ARG A 5 14.95 9.42 -4.98
N SER A 6 15.78 8.57 -4.37
CA SER A 6 16.82 7.83 -5.10
C SER A 6 16.21 6.76 -6.00
N ALA A 7 15.13 6.10 -5.55
CA ALA A 7 14.43 5.09 -6.34
C ALA A 7 13.78 5.71 -7.59
N TRP A 8 13.36 6.97 -7.53
CA TRP A 8 12.71 7.65 -8.65
C TRP A 8 13.65 7.95 -9.81
N LYS A 9 14.94 7.82 -9.65
CA LYS A 9 15.87 7.86 -10.80
C LYS A 9 15.60 6.71 -11.77
N ARG A 10 14.91 5.65 -11.30
CA ARG A 10 14.43 4.55 -12.13
C ARG A 10 12.96 4.77 -12.43
N THR A 11 12.65 5.79 -13.20
CA THR A 11 11.27 6.15 -13.53
C THR A 11 10.51 4.92 -14.01
N PRO A 12 9.30 4.67 -13.48
CA PRO A 12 8.44 3.61 -13.99
C PRO A 12 8.16 3.83 -15.47
N THR A 13 7.95 2.75 -16.21
CA THR A 13 7.57 2.82 -17.60
C THR A 13 6.20 3.47 -17.76
N HIS A 14 5.83 3.83 -19.01
CA HIS A 14 4.52 4.38 -19.32
C HIS A 14 3.35 3.53 -18.78
N TRP A 15 3.53 2.22 -18.67
CA TRP A 15 2.50 1.27 -18.24
C TRP A 15 2.50 0.96 -16.76
N ASN A 16 3.52 1.40 -16.03
CA ASN A 16 3.74 1.09 -14.63
C ASN A 16 3.82 2.35 -13.79
N GLU A 17 3.61 2.19 -12.50
CA GLU A 17 3.79 3.28 -11.55
C GLU A 17 4.23 2.74 -10.19
N TRP A 18 4.72 3.63 -9.35
CA TRP A 18 5.13 3.28 -7.99
C TRP A 18 3.90 3.13 -7.10
N HIS A 19 3.85 2.01 -6.39
CA HIS A 19 2.83 1.74 -5.38
C HIS A 19 3.48 1.75 -4.01
N HIS A 20 2.88 2.49 -3.07
CA HIS A 20 3.31 2.47 -1.67
C HIS A 20 2.62 1.32 -0.94
N ILE A 21 3.41 0.44 -0.31
CA ILE A 21 2.89 -0.71 0.44
C ILE A 21 2.06 -0.21 1.63
N VAL A 22 2.60 0.76 2.38
CA VAL A 22 1.83 1.56 3.34
C VAL A 22 1.55 2.89 2.65
N GLU A 23 0.26 3.25 2.53
CA GLU A 23 -0.17 4.39 1.72
C GLU A 23 0.39 5.72 2.19
N GLN A 24 0.68 6.61 1.22
CA GLN A 24 1.20 7.95 1.51
C GLN A 24 0.26 8.77 2.42
N CYS A 25 -1.04 8.61 2.28
CA CYS A 25 -2.00 9.33 3.11
C CYS A 25 -1.83 9.03 4.59
N GLN A 26 -1.19 7.91 4.95
CA GLN A 26 -0.99 7.53 6.34
C GLN A 26 0.10 8.35 7.04
N ILE A 27 0.88 9.14 6.30
CA ILE A 27 1.77 10.12 6.92
C ILE A 27 0.94 11.07 7.81
N LYS A 28 -0.16 11.59 7.26
CA LYS A 28 -1.05 12.49 8.01
C LYS A 28 -2.03 11.73 8.90
N ARG A 29 -2.64 10.68 8.36
CA ARG A 29 -3.70 9.95 9.05
C ARG A 29 -3.21 9.17 10.27
N SER A 30 -2.08 8.46 10.13
CA SER A 30 -1.49 7.64 11.18
C SER A 30 -0.33 8.33 11.90
N GLY A 31 0.18 9.43 11.37
CA GLY A 31 1.31 10.15 11.95
C GLY A 31 2.66 9.49 11.72
N PHE A 32 2.80 8.65 10.70
CA PHE A 32 4.06 8.00 10.39
C PHE A 32 5.07 9.02 9.84
N ALA A 33 6.36 8.76 10.11
CA ALA A 33 7.44 9.59 9.58
C ALA A 33 7.45 9.54 8.05
N ALA A 34 7.59 10.70 7.40
CA ALA A 34 7.62 10.78 5.94
C ALA A 34 8.76 9.93 5.35
N GLU A 35 9.93 9.90 6.00
CA GLU A 35 11.07 9.10 5.54
C GLU A 35 10.76 7.60 5.51
N THR A 36 9.94 7.13 6.43
CA THR A 36 9.53 5.71 6.47
C THR A 36 8.61 5.39 5.31
N ILE A 37 7.66 6.24 5.02
CA ILE A 37 6.68 6.04 3.95
C ILE A 37 7.33 6.25 2.58
N GLN A 38 8.17 7.29 2.45
CA GLN A 38 8.84 7.65 1.19
C GLN A 38 10.17 6.92 1.02
N ASN A 39 10.26 5.70 1.52
CA ASN A 39 11.44 4.86 1.47
C ASN A 39 11.30 3.83 0.35
N VAL A 40 12.41 3.51 -0.32
CA VAL A 40 12.43 2.51 -1.39
C VAL A 40 11.91 1.14 -0.91
N ASN A 41 12.04 0.83 0.37
CA ASN A 41 11.54 -0.41 0.94
C ASN A 41 10.02 -0.44 1.07
N ASN A 42 9.36 0.71 0.93
CA ASN A 42 7.91 0.84 1.01
C ASN A 42 7.26 1.03 -0.36
N VAL A 43 8.00 0.93 -1.45
CA VAL A 43 7.45 1.11 -2.78
C VAL A 43 7.78 -0.08 -3.67
N ILE A 44 6.87 -0.36 -4.59
CA ILE A 44 7.04 -1.41 -5.58
C ILE A 44 6.48 -0.91 -6.91
N ASN A 45 7.14 -1.29 -8.00
CA ASN A 45 6.74 -0.92 -9.34
C ASN A 45 5.70 -1.94 -9.83
N ILE A 46 4.49 -1.47 -10.12
CA ILE A 46 3.40 -2.33 -10.60
C ILE A 46 2.72 -1.68 -11.81
N SER A 47 1.94 -2.47 -12.54
CA SER A 47 1.17 -1.92 -13.65
C SER A 47 0.12 -0.93 -13.14
N LYS A 48 -0.21 0.05 -13.97
CA LYS A 48 -1.25 1.03 -13.63
C LYS A 48 -2.60 0.36 -13.40
N GLU A 49 -2.91 -0.68 -14.16
CA GLU A 49 -4.14 -1.43 -14.00
C GLU A 49 -4.21 -2.11 -12.63
N THR A 50 -3.15 -2.82 -12.24
CA THR A 50 -3.06 -3.47 -10.93
C THR A 50 -3.13 -2.43 -9.80
N HIS A 51 -2.44 -1.29 -9.96
CA HIS A 51 -2.49 -0.21 -8.96
C HIS A 51 -3.91 0.32 -8.77
N ARG A 52 -4.67 0.46 -9.87
CA ARG A 52 -6.06 0.89 -9.80
C ARG A 52 -6.93 -0.11 -9.04
N LEU A 53 -6.76 -1.41 -9.29
CA LEU A 53 -7.49 -2.46 -8.59
C LEU A 53 -7.16 -2.46 -7.09
N ILE A 54 -5.88 -2.34 -6.75
CA ILE A 54 -5.43 -2.25 -5.36
C ILE A 54 -6.03 -1.03 -4.67
N SER A 55 -5.98 0.14 -5.32
CA SER A 55 -6.58 1.36 -4.77
C SER A 55 -8.07 1.19 -4.50
N GLY A 56 -8.76 0.42 -5.35
CA GLY A 56 -10.17 0.06 -5.14
C GLY A 56 -10.39 -0.72 -3.87
N ILE A 57 -9.49 -1.67 -3.54
CA ILE A 57 -9.58 -2.44 -2.29
C ILE A 57 -9.44 -1.52 -1.07
N TYR A 58 -8.45 -0.62 -1.08
CA TYR A 58 -8.25 0.33 0.03
C TYR A 58 -9.43 1.28 0.20
N SER A 59 -10.16 1.56 -0.86
CA SER A 59 -11.33 2.46 -0.85
C SER A 59 -12.65 1.75 -0.58
N SER A 60 -12.62 0.47 -0.26
CA SER A 60 -13.80 -0.35 -0.03
C SER A 60 -13.76 -1.03 1.34
N VAL A 61 -14.88 -1.64 1.73
CA VAL A 61 -14.92 -2.55 2.88
C VAL A 61 -14.43 -3.91 2.39
N PRO A 62 -13.29 -4.43 2.89
CA PRO A 62 -12.76 -5.68 2.40
C PRO A 62 -13.61 -6.88 2.81
N ASP A 63 -13.67 -7.89 1.95
CA ASP A 63 -14.31 -9.15 2.27
C ASP A 63 -13.38 -9.97 3.18
N PRO A 64 -13.78 -10.25 4.44
CA PRO A 64 -12.95 -11.03 5.37
C PRO A 64 -12.63 -12.44 4.86
N LEU A 65 -13.51 -13.02 4.06
CA LEU A 65 -13.30 -14.36 3.51
C LEU A 65 -12.22 -14.38 2.43
N VAL A 66 -12.02 -13.26 1.73
CA VAL A 66 -11.02 -13.15 0.66
C VAL A 66 -9.67 -12.75 1.23
N PHE A 67 -9.64 -11.70 2.06
CA PHE A 67 -8.39 -11.09 2.54
C PHE A 67 -8.00 -11.49 3.96
N GLY A 68 -8.91 -12.13 4.70
CA GLY A 68 -8.68 -12.45 6.10
C GLY A 68 -8.61 -11.21 6.99
N ILE A 69 -9.21 -10.11 6.57
CA ILE A 69 -9.20 -8.83 7.28
C ILE A 69 -10.63 -8.44 7.59
N ASP A 70 -10.97 -8.32 8.87
CA ASP A 70 -12.27 -7.84 9.30
C ASP A 70 -12.14 -6.41 9.81
N THR A 71 -12.68 -5.46 9.06
CA THR A 71 -12.68 -4.04 9.44
C THR A 71 -13.96 -3.62 10.12
N HIS A 72 -14.84 -4.57 10.47
CA HIS A 72 -16.12 -4.30 11.11
C HIS A 72 -16.97 -3.28 10.33
N GLY A 73 -16.97 -3.41 9.01
CA GLY A 73 -17.76 -2.55 8.13
C GLY A 73 -17.10 -1.22 7.76
N MET A 74 -15.86 -0.99 8.20
CA MET A 74 -15.12 0.22 7.84
C MET A 74 -14.43 0.07 6.48
N ILE A 75 -14.35 1.16 5.74
CA ILE A 75 -13.47 1.23 4.56
C ILE A 75 -12.03 0.94 5.02
N LEU A 76 -11.32 0.09 4.27
CA LEU A 76 -9.99 -0.39 4.68
C LEU A 76 -9.04 0.76 5.03
N ARG A 77 -8.97 1.77 4.19
CA ARG A 77 -8.08 2.93 4.41
C ARG A 77 -8.36 3.60 5.75
N ASN A 78 -9.62 3.75 6.10
CA ASN A 78 -10.03 4.38 7.36
C ASN A 78 -9.67 3.50 8.56
N TRP A 79 -9.91 2.21 8.45
CA TRP A 79 -9.56 1.25 9.49
C TRP A 79 -8.05 1.20 9.74
N LEU A 80 -7.24 1.23 8.66
CA LEU A 80 -5.79 1.21 8.75
C LEU A 80 -5.23 2.42 9.50
N THR A 81 -5.91 3.56 9.47
CA THR A 81 -5.45 4.79 10.11
C THR A 81 -5.09 4.59 11.59
N ASN A 82 -5.77 3.69 12.27
CA ASN A 82 -5.54 3.39 13.69
C ASN A 82 -4.66 2.16 13.91
N GLN A 83 -4.05 1.63 12.86
CA GLN A 83 -3.19 0.45 12.95
C GLN A 83 -1.71 0.87 12.94
N SER A 84 -0.86 0.02 13.50
CA SER A 84 0.58 0.23 13.46
C SER A 84 1.12 0.16 12.02
N PHE A 85 2.32 0.70 11.81
CA PHE A 85 3.00 0.55 10.53
C PHE A 85 3.17 -0.92 10.15
N GLN A 86 3.54 -1.78 11.11
CA GLN A 86 3.72 -3.20 10.87
C GLN A 86 2.44 -3.87 10.37
N VAL A 87 1.30 -3.58 10.99
CA VAL A 87 0.01 -4.13 10.56
C VAL A 87 -0.33 -3.62 9.17
N GLN A 88 -0.17 -2.34 8.90
CA GLN A 88 -0.45 -1.76 7.59
C GLN A 88 0.46 -2.37 6.52
N ASN A 89 1.73 -2.60 6.83
CA ASN A 89 2.68 -3.24 5.92
C ASN A 89 2.26 -4.68 5.62
N GLN A 90 1.92 -5.47 6.64
CA GLN A 90 1.47 -6.85 6.48
C GLN A 90 0.23 -6.94 5.59
N ILE A 91 -0.74 -6.06 5.79
CA ILE A 91 -1.95 -6.02 4.99
C ILE A 91 -1.63 -5.63 3.55
N GLY A 92 -0.76 -4.63 3.36
CA GLY A 92 -0.33 -4.23 2.03
C GLY A 92 0.35 -5.38 1.27
N LEU A 93 1.22 -6.14 1.92
CA LEU A 93 1.86 -7.30 1.33
C LEU A 93 0.86 -8.41 0.98
N LYS A 94 -0.13 -8.63 1.85
CA LYS A 94 -1.19 -9.61 1.63
C LYS A 94 -2.00 -9.27 0.38
N ILE A 95 -2.34 -8.00 0.18
CA ILE A 95 -3.07 -7.53 -0.99
C ILE A 95 -2.23 -7.72 -2.26
N LEU A 96 -0.94 -7.40 -2.22
CA LEU A 96 -0.02 -7.61 -3.33
C LEU A 96 0.06 -9.09 -3.71
N LYS A 97 0.09 -9.99 -2.74
CA LYS A 97 0.06 -11.44 -2.99
C LYS A 97 -1.25 -11.87 -3.67
N TYR A 98 -2.37 -11.30 -3.21
CA TYR A 98 -3.67 -11.60 -3.80
C TYR A 98 -3.71 -11.29 -5.30
N PHE A 99 -3.10 -10.18 -5.71
CA PHE A 99 -3.03 -9.77 -7.11
C PHE A 99 -1.85 -10.39 -7.87
N GLY A 100 -1.09 -11.30 -7.25
CA GLY A 100 0.01 -12.01 -7.91
C GLY A 100 1.26 -11.17 -8.12
N VAL A 101 1.37 -10.00 -7.52
CA VAL A 101 2.57 -9.14 -7.58
C VAL A 101 3.71 -9.75 -6.76
N LEU A 102 3.38 -10.32 -5.62
CA LEU A 102 4.30 -11.05 -4.73
C LEU A 102 3.92 -12.52 -4.67
N ARG A 103 4.90 -13.36 -4.45
CA ARG A 103 4.71 -14.81 -4.31
C ARG A 103 4.45 -15.22 -2.87
#